data_4270da8b99420cbf7ff0ee8b6adb7798
#
_entry.id   4270da8b99420cbf7ff0ee8b6adb7798
#
_cell.length_a   1.000
_cell.length_b   1.000
_cell.length_c   1.000
_cell.angle_alpha   90.00
_cell.angle_beta   90.00
_cell.angle_gamma   90.00
#
_symmetry.space_group_name_H-M   'P 1'
#
loop_
_entity.id
_entity.type
_entity.pdbx_description
1 polymer ?
#
loop_
_entity_poly.entity_id
_entity_poly.type
_entity_poly.pdbx_seq_one_letter_code
_entity_poly.pdbx_strand_id
1 'polypeptide(L)'
;KMLLADVYFYLNQYDKAAELSNEVIQSHQYSLVEIETTDDFENLYGATVVNTLEEIFYFKYHEQDGFALALYYHGGGNAGEYIRVPGYNVVINRVDHRPYMEQDDKDLRKGLWYLYTGGLVNEGGLLLKKYNDVTGENPRNSFPLYRYADCLLMYAEASCRVASGPTSAGLEALNMVHRRAYGYPSTQPSPVDFKLSDYNKDSFIELCIKERGYETVGESKRWLDLKRLGKAEAAKYVKQNRGLEMVEKHWLWPLPVSELNFNEAITDQNPGY
;
A
#
# COMPACT_ATOMS: atom_id res chain seq x y z
N LYS A 1 -13.05 -3.09 14.62
CA LYS A 1 -11.94 -2.39 15.32
C LYS A 1 -10.98 -1.77 14.33
N MET A 2 -10.45 -2.51 13.34
CA MET A 2 -9.45 -2.01 12.39
C MET A 2 -9.88 -0.73 11.65
N LEU A 3 -11.09 -0.68 11.09
CA LEU A 3 -11.63 0.54 10.47
C LEU A 3 -11.64 1.74 11.44
N LEU A 4 -12.04 1.51 12.70
CA LEU A 4 -12.06 2.59 13.70
C LEU A 4 -10.65 3.05 14.07
N ALA A 5 -9.70 2.11 14.16
CA ALA A 5 -8.28 2.43 14.36
C ALA A 5 -7.74 3.34 13.23
N ASP A 6 -8.10 3.03 11.97
CA ASP A 6 -7.69 3.82 10.81
C ASP A 6 -8.31 5.23 10.81
N VAL A 7 -9.58 5.35 11.21
CA VAL A 7 -10.22 6.66 11.39
C VAL A 7 -9.47 7.50 12.43
N TYR A 8 -9.15 6.93 13.58
CA TYR A 8 -8.37 7.64 14.60
C TYR A 8 -6.95 7.96 14.13
N PHE A 9 -6.33 7.03 13.41
CA PHE A 9 -5.01 7.25 12.83
C PHE A 9 -5.00 8.40 11.82
N TYR A 10 -6.02 8.49 10.96
CA TYR A 10 -6.21 9.59 10.02
C TYR A 10 -6.46 10.94 10.72
N LEU A 11 -7.17 10.91 11.84
CA LEU A 11 -7.45 12.09 12.68
C LEU A 11 -6.29 12.47 13.62
N ASN A 12 -5.13 11.79 13.52
CA ASN A 12 -3.96 11.96 14.39
C ASN A 12 -4.25 11.68 15.89
N GLN A 13 -5.29 10.90 16.20
CA GLN A 13 -5.58 10.40 17.55
C GLN A 13 -4.83 9.08 17.76
N TYR A 14 -3.51 9.18 17.86
CA TYR A 14 -2.60 8.03 17.82
C TYR A 14 -2.73 7.11 19.05
N ASP A 15 -3.14 7.64 20.20
CA ASP A 15 -3.45 6.86 21.39
C ASP A 15 -4.52 5.81 21.13
N LYS A 16 -5.66 6.24 20.57
CA LYS A 16 -6.78 5.34 20.23
C LYS A 16 -6.45 4.41 19.06
N ALA A 17 -5.70 4.91 18.09
CA ALA A 17 -5.24 4.08 16.97
C ALA A 17 -4.31 2.95 17.46
N ALA A 18 -3.36 3.26 18.35
CA ALA A 18 -2.47 2.28 18.96
C ALA A 18 -3.24 1.27 19.83
N GLU A 19 -4.17 1.73 20.65
CA GLU A 19 -5.00 0.85 21.47
C GLU A 19 -5.78 -0.15 20.62
N LEU A 20 -6.57 0.32 19.65
CA LEU A 20 -7.42 -0.53 18.82
C LEU A 20 -6.63 -1.47 17.91
N SER A 21 -5.53 -1.02 17.33
CA SER A 21 -4.66 -1.90 16.55
C SER A 21 -3.98 -2.96 17.42
N ASN A 22 -3.56 -2.59 18.63
CA ASN A 22 -3.03 -3.57 19.58
C ASN A 22 -4.09 -4.61 19.99
N GLU A 23 -5.34 -4.21 20.20
CA GLU A 23 -6.43 -5.16 20.46
C GLU A 23 -6.65 -6.15 19.31
N VAL A 24 -6.48 -5.73 18.07
CA VAL A 24 -6.51 -6.63 16.90
C VAL A 24 -5.32 -7.60 16.94
N ILE A 25 -4.11 -7.10 17.23
CA ILE A 25 -2.91 -7.93 17.38
C ILE A 25 -3.09 -8.95 18.50
N GLN A 26 -3.52 -8.52 19.68
CA GLN A 26 -3.70 -9.38 20.85
C GLN A 26 -4.88 -10.37 20.73
N SER A 27 -5.76 -10.18 19.74
CA SER A 27 -6.82 -11.14 19.49
C SER A 27 -6.32 -12.49 18.97
N HIS A 28 -5.10 -12.51 18.41
CA HIS A 28 -4.48 -13.68 17.78
C HIS A 28 -5.35 -14.34 16.70
N GLN A 29 -6.29 -13.59 16.12
CA GLN A 29 -7.18 -14.08 15.07
C GLN A 29 -6.53 -13.97 13.68
N TYR A 30 -5.47 -13.18 13.55
CA TYR A 30 -4.82 -12.89 12.30
C TYR A 30 -3.33 -13.20 12.37
N SER A 31 -2.75 -13.56 11.24
CA SER A 31 -1.31 -13.72 11.06
C SER A 31 -0.89 -13.30 9.65
N LEU A 32 0.37 -12.96 9.47
CA LEU A 32 0.91 -12.73 8.12
C LEU A 32 0.92 -14.03 7.32
N VAL A 33 0.64 -13.94 6.04
CA VAL A 33 0.93 -15.03 5.09
C VAL A 33 2.44 -15.08 4.91
N GLU A 34 3.04 -16.24 5.16
CA GLU A 34 4.48 -16.41 4.98
C GLU A 34 4.84 -16.42 3.51
N ILE A 35 5.94 -15.76 3.17
CA ILE A 35 6.45 -15.55 1.82
C ILE A 35 7.94 -15.91 1.82
N GLU A 36 8.34 -16.87 1.01
CA GLU A 36 9.74 -17.26 0.85
C GLU A 36 10.33 -16.77 -0.47
N THR A 37 9.48 -16.57 -1.47
CA THR A 37 9.82 -16.06 -2.80
C THR A 37 8.83 -14.99 -3.25
N THR A 38 9.18 -14.22 -4.26
CA THR A 38 8.23 -13.24 -4.85
C THR A 38 6.94 -13.90 -5.35
N ASP A 39 7.02 -15.12 -5.88
CA ASP A 39 5.85 -15.80 -6.44
C ASP A 39 4.84 -16.21 -5.35
N ASP A 40 5.28 -16.38 -4.10
CA ASP A 40 4.38 -16.72 -2.99
C ASP A 40 3.39 -15.60 -2.65
N PHE A 41 3.59 -14.38 -3.16
CA PHE A 41 2.58 -13.34 -3.07
C PHE A 41 1.26 -13.71 -3.79
N GLU A 42 1.26 -14.71 -4.66
CA GLU A 42 0.04 -15.33 -5.19
C GLU A 42 -0.84 -15.92 -4.09
N ASN A 43 -0.27 -16.38 -2.98
CA ASN A 43 -1.03 -16.86 -1.81
C ASN A 43 -1.78 -15.75 -1.07
N LEU A 44 -1.44 -14.49 -1.35
CA LEU A 44 -2.06 -13.32 -0.73
C LEU A 44 -2.97 -12.56 -1.72
N TYR A 45 -2.57 -12.44 -2.98
CA TYR A 45 -3.25 -11.62 -3.98
C TYR A 45 -3.82 -12.40 -5.17
N GLY A 46 -3.57 -13.69 -5.24
CA GLY A 46 -3.96 -14.52 -6.38
C GLY A 46 -5.47 -14.61 -6.57
N ALA A 47 -5.87 -14.84 -7.82
CA ALA A 47 -7.28 -14.87 -8.22
C ALA A 47 -8.09 -16.02 -7.61
N THR A 48 -7.41 -17.09 -7.16
CA THR A 48 -8.04 -18.26 -6.54
C THR A 48 -8.03 -18.23 -5.02
N VAL A 49 -7.48 -17.17 -4.42
CA VAL A 49 -7.43 -17.02 -2.97
C VAL A 49 -8.81 -16.68 -2.42
N VAL A 50 -9.41 -17.60 -1.67
CA VAL A 50 -10.74 -17.42 -1.09
C VAL A 50 -10.66 -16.56 0.18
N ASN A 51 -9.73 -16.89 1.08
CA ASN A 51 -9.42 -16.14 2.29
C ASN A 51 -8.02 -16.51 2.79
N THR A 52 -7.46 -15.67 3.64
CA THR A 52 -6.19 -15.93 4.33
C THR A 52 -6.30 -15.49 5.78
N LEU A 53 -5.37 -15.94 6.63
CA LEU A 53 -5.28 -15.45 8.01
C LEU A 53 -4.84 -13.99 8.11
N GLU A 54 -4.36 -13.41 7.02
CA GLU A 54 -4.01 -11.99 6.95
C GLU A 54 -5.21 -11.09 6.63
N GLU A 55 -6.31 -11.66 6.12
CA GLU A 55 -7.47 -10.90 5.70
C GLU A 55 -8.29 -10.39 6.89
N ILE A 56 -8.38 -9.05 7.02
CA ILE A 56 -9.27 -8.39 7.97
C ILE A 56 -10.54 -7.91 7.29
N PHE A 57 -10.41 -7.22 6.15
CA PHE A 57 -11.55 -6.75 5.37
C PHE A 57 -11.16 -6.54 3.90
N TYR A 58 -11.80 -7.29 3.00
CA TYR A 58 -11.54 -7.27 1.56
C TYR A 58 -12.85 -7.07 0.79
N PHE A 59 -12.78 -6.41 -0.35
CA PHE A 59 -13.78 -6.55 -1.40
C PHE A 59 -13.49 -7.83 -2.18
N LYS A 60 -14.47 -8.75 -2.17
CA LYS A 60 -14.40 -10.02 -2.89
C LYS A 60 -14.95 -9.84 -4.29
N TYR A 61 -14.19 -10.32 -5.26
CA TYR A 61 -14.59 -10.32 -6.67
C TYR A 61 -14.65 -11.74 -7.21
N HIS A 62 -15.45 -11.94 -8.22
CA HIS A 62 -15.57 -13.17 -8.99
C HIS A 62 -15.76 -12.82 -10.47
N GLU A 63 -15.84 -13.81 -11.33
CA GLU A 63 -15.77 -13.63 -12.79
C GLU A 63 -16.85 -12.72 -13.37
N GLN A 64 -18.05 -12.70 -12.77
CA GLN A 64 -19.15 -11.84 -13.23
C GLN A 64 -18.96 -10.38 -12.84
N ASP A 65 -18.32 -10.12 -11.70
CA ASP A 65 -18.13 -8.77 -11.13
C ASP A 65 -16.65 -8.37 -11.10
N GLY A 66 -15.86 -8.85 -12.01
CA GLY A 66 -14.41 -8.82 -12.00
C GLY A 66 -13.75 -7.54 -11.48
N PHE A 67 -12.59 -7.68 -10.88
CA PHE A 67 -11.78 -6.58 -10.35
C PHE A 67 -11.14 -5.76 -11.49
N ALA A 68 -11.90 -4.88 -12.09
CA ALA A 68 -11.46 -4.09 -13.24
C ALA A 68 -10.18 -3.26 -12.96
N LEU A 69 -9.92 -2.87 -11.70
CA LEU A 69 -8.69 -2.14 -11.35
C LEU A 69 -7.42 -2.97 -11.63
N ALA A 70 -7.46 -4.29 -11.61
CA ALA A 70 -6.31 -5.12 -11.97
C ALA A 70 -5.82 -4.83 -13.40
N LEU A 71 -6.72 -4.48 -14.32
CA LEU A 71 -6.38 -4.12 -15.69
C LEU A 71 -5.48 -2.87 -15.79
N TYR A 72 -5.56 -1.99 -14.81
CA TYR A 72 -4.75 -0.76 -14.79
C TYR A 72 -3.29 -1.02 -14.38
N TYR A 73 -3.02 -2.14 -13.70
CA TYR A 73 -1.68 -2.50 -13.25
C TYR A 73 -0.87 -3.27 -14.29
N HIS A 74 -1.52 -3.78 -15.35
CA HIS A 74 -0.88 -4.64 -16.33
C HIS A 74 -0.76 -4.00 -17.71
N GLY A 75 0.22 -4.48 -18.49
CA GLY A 75 0.49 -4.00 -19.85
C GLY A 75 -0.44 -4.61 -20.87
N GLY A 76 -0.84 -3.84 -21.88
CA GLY A 76 -1.64 -4.33 -23.01
C GLY A 76 -0.98 -5.45 -23.80
N GLY A 77 0.37 -5.46 -23.86
CA GLY A 77 1.17 -6.50 -24.51
C GLY A 77 1.41 -7.76 -23.69
N ASN A 78 1.04 -7.75 -22.39
CA ASN A 78 1.26 -8.88 -21.46
C ASN A 78 0.02 -9.75 -21.26
N ALA A 79 -0.96 -9.69 -22.19
CA ALA A 79 -2.10 -10.59 -22.15
C ALA A 79 -1.65 -12.05 -22.18
N GLY A 80 -2.11 -12.84 -21.19
CA GLY A 80 -1.71 -14.24 -21.01
C GLY A 80 -0.47 -14.44 -20.14
N GLU A 81 0.28 -13.39 -19.78
CA GLU A 81 1.43 -13.50 -18.88
C GLU A 81 1.05 -13.27 -17.40
N TYR A 82 0.37 -12.15 -17.12
CA TYR A 82 -0.08 -11.80 -15.77
C TYR A 82 -1.59 -11.67 -15.66
N ILE A 83 -2.25 -11.40 -16.77
CA ILE A 83 -3.67 -11.25 -16.87
C ILE A 83 -4.14 -11.79 -18.23
N ARG A 84 -5.34 -12.40 -18.30
CA ARG A 84 -5.82 -13.02 -19.54
C ARG A 84 -6.14 -12.01 -20.64
N VAL A 85 -6.74 -10.90 -20.26
CA VAL A 85 -7.14 -9.84 -21.19
C VAL A 85 -6.09 -8.71 -21.21
N PRO A 86 -5.98 -7.92 -22.28
CA PRO A 86 -5.05 -6.80 -22.32
C PRO A 86 -5.28 -5.80 -21.19
N GLY A 87 -4.23 -5.47 -20.46
CA GLY A 87 -4.24 -4.40 -19.46
C GLY A 87 -4.23 -2.99 -20.11
N TYR A 88 -4.48 -1.98 -19.30
CA TYR A 88 -4.63 -0.59 -19.79
C TYR A 88 -3.35 0.26 -19.68
N ASN A 89 -2.28 -0.25 -19.11
CA ASN A 89 -0.99 0.48 -18.94
C ASN A 89 -1.13 1.81 -18.16
N VAL A 90 -2.05 1.91 -17.23
CA VAL A 90 -2.38 3.21 -16.60
C VAL A 90 -1.55 3.45 -15.35
N VAL A 91 -1.33 2.42 -14.54
CA VAL A 91 -0.51 2.53 -13.33
C VAL A 91 0.94 2.28 -13.69
N ILE A 92 1.56 3.28 -14.27
CA ILE A 92 2.96 3.22 -14.67
C ILE A 92 3.76 4.19 -13.81
N ASN A 93 4.79 3.66 -13.15
CA ASN A 93 5.85 4.48 -12.58
C ASN A 93 7.01 4.56 -13.57
N ARG A 94 7.77 5.64 -13.51
CA ARG A 94 9.01 5.77 -14.25
C ARG A 94 10.03 4.77 -13.72
N VAL A 95 10.93 4.32 -14.56
CA VAL A 95 12.02 3.41 -14.17
C VAL A 95 12.95 4.03 -13.12
N ASP A 96 13.04 5.35 -13.07
CA ASP A 96 13.78 6.13 -12.08
C ASP A 96 12.93 6.50 -10.84
N HIS A 97 11.82 5.82 -10.64
CA HIS A 97 10.99 6.01 -9.44
C HIS A 97 11.79 5.70 -8.17
N ARG A 98 12.09 6.74 -7.40
CA ARG A 98 13.02 6.67 -6.29
C ARG A 98 12.71 5.58 -5.26
N PRO A 99 11.47 5.37 -4.79
CA PRO A 99 11.16 4.28 -3.88
C PRO A 99 11.52 2.89 -4.43
N TYR A 100 11.35 2.66 -5.74
CA TYR A 100 11.76 1.43 -6.39
C TYR A 100 13.28 1.31 -6.48
N MET A 101 13.97 2.40 -6.84
CA MET A 101 15.43 2.41 -6.96
C MET A 101 16.15 2.21 -5.62
N GLU A 102 15.58 2.75 -4.53
CA GLU A 102 16.13 2.64 -3.19
C GLU A 102 15.71 1.37 -2.43
N GLN A 103 14.74 0.61 -2.95
CA GLN A 103 14.33 -0.66 -2.36
C GLN A 103 15.45 -1.69 -2.56
N ASP A 104 15.79 -2.39 -1.48
CA ASP A 104 16.81 -3.47 -1.52
C ASP A 104 16.39 -4.56 -2.52
N ASP A 105 17.31 -5.05 -3.32
CA ASP A 105 17.08 -6.13 -4.27
C ASP A 105 16.73 -7.46 -3.60
N LYS A 106 17.03 -7.62 -2.31
CA LYS A 106 16.63 -8.79 -1.52
C LYS A 106 15.22 -8.69 -0.97
N ASP A 107 14.60 -7.50 -1.00
CA ASP A 107 13.20 -7.32 -0.62
C ASP A 107 12.31 -7.96 -1.71
N LEU A 108 11.67 -9.06 -1.39
CA LEU A 108 10.84 -9.83 -2.31
C LEU A 108 9.69 -9.02 -2.91
N ARG A 109 9.24 -7.95 -2.23
CA ARG A 109 8.23 -7.02 -2.72
C ARG A 109 8.72 -6.24 -3.94
N LYS A 110 10.04 -6.05 -4.10
CA LYS A 110 10.62 -5.42 -5.29
C LYS A 110 10.36 -6.25 -6.55
N GLY A 111 10.35 -7.56 -6.42
CA GLY A 111 10.04 -8.49 -7.50
C GLY A 111 8.58 -8.42 -7.99
N LEU A 112 7.68 -7.76 -7.24
CA LEU A 112 6.31 -7.48 -7.69
C LEU A 112 6.27 -6.41 -8.79
N TRP A 113 7.33 -5.63 -8.98
CA TRP A 113 7.46 -4.71 -10.10
C TRP A 113 8.00 -5.43 -11.32
N TYR A 114 7.55 -5.06 -12.50
CA TYR A 114 8.15 -5.49 -13.75
C TYR A 114 8.33 -4.33 -14.73
N LEU A 115 9.39 -4.42 -15.52
CA LEU A 115 9.66 -3.44 -16.55
C LEU A 115 8.77 -3.71 -17.76
N TYR A 116 8.05 -2.70 -18.19
CA TYR A 116 7.21 -2.74 -19.37
C TYR A 116 7.73 -1.74 -20.42
N THR A 117 7.96 -2.21 -21.65
CA THR A 117 8.36 -1.41 -22.78
C THR A 117 7.32 -1.59 -23.88
N GLY A 118 6.36 -0.67 -23.98
CA GLY A 118 5.31 -0.76 -24.99
C GLY A 118 4.19 0.25 -24.77
N GLY A 119 3.24 0.30 -25.68
CA GLY A 119 2.11 1.20 -25.62
C GLY A 119 2.50 2.67 -25.61
N LEU A 120 2.05 3.41 -24.61
CA LEU A 120 2.32 4.85 -24.48
C LEU A 120 3.71 5.16 -23.87
N VAL A 121 4.50 4.14 -23.50
CA VAL A 121 5.75 4.31 -22.74
C VAL A 121 6.94 3.82 -23.57
N ASN A 122 7.38 4.65 -24.50
CA ASN A 122 8.52 4.32 -25.36
C ASN A 122 9.85 4.16 -24.58
N GLU A 123 9.97 4.81 -23.42
CA GLU A 123 11.18 4.78 -22.58
C GLU A 123 11.15 3.70 -21.48
N GLY A 124 10.10 2.88 -21.47
CA GLY A 124 9.87 1.91 -20.43
C GLY A 124 9.20 2.49 -19.17
N GLY A 125 8.50 1.66 -18.44
CA GLY A 125 7.81 1.99 -17.21
C GLY A 125 7.76 0.80 -16.29
N LEU A 126 7.37 1.04 -15.03
CA LEU A 126 7.17 0.01 -14.02
C LEU A 126 5.68 -0.28 -13.86
N LEU A 127 5.30 -1.52 -14.04
CA LEU A 127 3.96 -2.06 -13.74
C LEU A 127 4.06 -3.04 -12.58
N LEU A 128 2.92 -3.48 -12.05
CA LEU A 128 2.85 -4.38 -10.89
C LEU A 128 2.35 -5.76 -11.30
N LYS A 129 2.94 -6.81 -10.73
CA LYS A 129 2.45 -8.19 -10.82
C LYS A 129 1.33 -8.51 -9.82
N LYS A 130 1.01 -7.60 -8.91
CA LYS A 130 -0.13 -7.79 -8.01
C LYS A 130 -1.41 -8.03 -8.82
N TYR A 131 -2.29 -8.85 -8.28
CA TYR A 131 -3.59 -9.17 -8.88
C TYR A 131 -3.49 -9.87 -10.24
N ASN A 132 -2.59 -10.83 -10.35
CA ASN A 132 -2.48 -11.69 -11.52
C ASN A 132 -3.73 -12.57 -11.66
N ASP A 133 -4.28 -12.68 -12.85
CA ASP A 133 -5.31 -13.65 -13.22
C ASP A 133 -5.24 -13.98 -14.70
N VAL A 134 -4.54 -15.03 -15.04
CA VAL A 134 -4.36 -15.50 -16.42
C VAL A 134 -5.46 -16.46 -16.88
N THR A 135 -6.38 -16.85 -16.01
CA THR A 135 -7.38 -17.88 -16.29
C THR A 135 -8.80 -17.35 -16.39
N GLY A 136 -9.14 -16.28 -15.69
CA GLY A 136 -10.45 -15.65 -15.70
C GLY A 136 -10.67 -14.75 -16.91
N GLU A 137 -11.91 -14.63 -17.40
CA GLU A 137 -12.27 -13.64 -18.42
C GLU A 137 -12.23 -12.21 -17.86
N ASN A 138 -12.52 -12.08 -16.55
CA ASN A 138 -12.32 -10.87 -15.78
C ASN A 138 -11.43 -11.20 -14.57
N PRO A 139 -10.57 -10.26 -14.14
CA PRO A 139 -9.75 -10.49 -12.94
C PRO A 139 -10.62 -10.73 -11.71
N ARG A 140 -10.37 -11.82 -10.99
CA ARG A 140 -11.15 -12.28 -9.83
C ARG A 140 -10.48 -11.97 -8.50
N ASN A 141 -9.34 -11.33 -8.54
CA ASN A 141 -8.55 -11.01 -7.35
C ASN A 141 -9.36 -10.15 -6.38
N SER A 142 -9.32 -10.51 -5.10
CA SER A 142 -9.92 -9.71 -4.04
C SER A 142 -9.08 -8.48 -3.73
N PHE A 143 -9.71 -7.36 -3.44
CA PHE A 143 -9.01 -6.11 -3.12
C PHE A 143 -8.95 -5.87 -1.61
N PRO A 144 -7.75 -5.76 -1.01
CA PRO A 144 -7.60 -5.55 0.42
C PRO A 144 -7.92 -4.11 0.83
N LEU A 145 -8.91 -3.94 1.69
CA LEU A 145 -9.10 -2.70 2.43
C LEU A 145 -8.25 -2.69 3.69
N TYR A 146 -8.25 -3.79 4.44
CA TYR A 146 -7.39 -3.96 5.62
C TYR A 146 -6.83 -5.37 5.67
N ARG A 147 -5.51 -5.44 5.81
CA ARG A 147 -4.75 -6.67 6.06
C ARG A 147 -4.08 -6.61 7.42
N TYR A 148 -3.65 -7.74 7.94
CA TYR A 148 -2.92 -7.78 9.20
C TYR A 148 -1.61 -6.97 9.15
N ALA A 149 -0.93 -6.93 8.00
CA ALA A 149 0.23 -6.06 7.77
C ALA A 149 -0.11 -4.57 7.99
N ASP A 150 -1.30 -4.11 7.56
CA ASP A 150 -1.75 -2.73 7.83
C ASP A 150 -1.89 -2.46 9.33
N CYS A 151 -2.45 -3.42 10.06
CA CYS A 151 -2.62 -3.33 11.50
C CYS A 151 -1.26 -3.22 12.21
N LEU A 152 -0.30 -4.08 11.85
CA LEU A 152 1.04 -4.09 12.42
C LEU A 152 1.78 -2.77 12.17
N LEU A 153 1.76 -2.27 10.94
CA LEU A 153 2.45 -1.03 10.56
C LEU A 153 1.77 0.21 11.17
N MET A 154 0.44 0.20 11.30
CA MET A 154 -0.30 1.25 11.99
C MET A 154 0.07 1.28 13.48
N TYR A 155 0.09 0.12 14.14
CA TYR A 155 0.49 0.02 15.53
C TYR A 155 1.92 0.50 15.75
N ALA A 156 2.86 0.11 14.89
CA ALA A 156 4.25 0.53 14.98
C ALA A 156 4.40 2.05 14.98
N GLU A 157 3.77 2.73 14.02
CA GLU A 157 3.81 4.19 13.93
C GLU A 157 3.06 4.87 15.07
N ALA A 158 1.82 4.44 15.35
CA ALA A 158 0.98 5.06 16.36
C ALA A 158 1.60 4.96 17.76
N SER A 159 2.11 3.78 18.15
CA SER A 159 2.78 3.58 19.43
C SER A 159 4.04 4.43 19.60
N CYS A 160 4.82 4.61 18.51
CA CYS A 160 5.99 5.49 18.52
C CYS A 160 5.58 6.97 18.76
N ARG A 161 4.51 7.42 18.11
CA ARG A 161 4.01 8.79 18.28
C ARG A 161 3.51 9.05 19.70
N VAL A 162 2.82 8.09 20.30
CA VAL A 162 2.33 8.16 21.70
C VAL A 162 3.49 8.17 22.67
N ALA A 163 4.42 7.27 22.54
CA ALA A 163 5.57 7.13 23.45
C ALA A 163 6.66 8.20 23.21
N SER A 164 6.52 9.03 22.18
CA SER A 164 7.55 9.99 21.75
C SER A 164 8.89 9.35 21.38
N GLY A 165 8.86 8.08 20.95
CA GLY A 165 10.00 7.28 20.50
C GLY A 165 9.58 5.86 20.16
N PRO A 166 10.45 5.09 19.48
CA PRO A 166 10.13 3.71 19.13
C PRO A 166 9.93 2.86 20.38
N THR A 167 8.90 2.02 20.38
CA THR A 167 8.64 1.04 21.44
C THR A 167 9.08 -0.36 20.99
N SER A 168 9.46 -1.22 21.93
CA SER A 168 9.84 -2.61 21.59
C SER A 168 8.72 -3.36 20.88
N ALA A 169 7.47 -3.17 21.33
CA ALA A 169 6.31 -3.81 20.69
C ALA A 169 6.00 -3.23 19.30
N GLY A 170 6.14 -1.91 19.10
CA GLY A 170 6.00 -1.27 17.80
C GLY A 170 7.08 -1.68 16.82
N LEU A 171 8.34 -1.79 17.29
CA LEU A 171 9.46 -2.28 16.49
C LEU A 171 9.23 -3.75 16.07
N GLU A 172 8.78 -4.60 17.00
CA GLU A 172 8.48 -5.99 16.67
C GLU A 172 7.37 -6.10 15.62
N ALA A 173 6.29 -5.33 15.75
CA ALA A 173 5.23 -5.30 14.76
C ALA A 173 5.74 -4.91 13.35
N LEU A 174 6.65 -3.93 13.28
CA LEU A 174 7.30 -3.55 12.03
C LEU A 174 8.25 -4.63 11.53
N ASN A 175 9.06 -5.23 12.40
CA ASN A 175 9.98 -6.31 12.05
C ASN A 175 9.25 -7.55 11.52
N MET A 176 8.05 -7.88 12.02
CA MET A 176 7.25 -8.98 11.47
C MET A 176 6.99 -8.79 9.98
N VAL A 177 6.57 -7.61 9.55
CA VAL A 177 6.32 -7.30 8.15
C VAL A 177 7.63 -7.28 7.35
N HIS A 178 8.68 -6.70 7.92
CA HIS A 178 10.00 -6.62 7.28
C HIS A 178 10.62 -7.99 7.06
N ARG A 179 10.60 -8.87 8.07
CA ARG A 179 11.10 -10.26 7.96
C ARG A 179 10.42 -11.01 6.81
N ARG A 180 9.08 -10.97 6.76
CA ARG A 180 8.32 -11.58 5.68
C ARG A 180 8.75 -11.05 4.30
N ALA A 181 9.00 -9.75 4.21
CA ALA A 181 9.46 -9.13 2.96
C ALA A 181 10.83 -9.63 2.48
N TYR A 182 11.63 -10.20 3.37
CA TYR A 182 12.93 -10.81 3.06
C TYR A 182 12.93 -12.35 3.09
N GLY A 183 11.75 -12.97 3.11
CA GLY A 183 11.63 -14.42 3.07
C GLY A 183 11.94 -15.12 4.40
N TYR A 184 11.93 -14.38 5.51
CA TYR A 184 12.10 -14.96 6.84
C TYR A 184 10.77 -15.19 7.55
N PRO A 185 10.67 -16.20 8.44
CA PRO A 185 9.51 -16.38 9.29
C PRO A 185 9.18 -15.09 10.07
N SER A 186 7.95 -14.61 9.91
CA SER A 186 7.54 -13.29 10.41
C SER A 186 7.66 -13.16 11.94
N THR A 187 7.48 -14.26 12.67
CA THR A 187 7.45 -14.29 14.15
C THR A 187 8.79 -14.65 14.80
N GLN A 188 9.87 -14.82 14.03
CA GLN A 188 11.17 -15.21 14.56
C GLN A 188 12.21 -14.14 14.25
N PRO A 189 13.09 -13.78 15.20
CA PRO A 189 14.19 -12.86 14.94
C PRO A 189 15.05 -13.28 13.75
N SER A 190 15.48 -12.30 12.95
CA SER A 190 16.24 -12.54 11.73
C SER A 190 17.39 -11.54 11.56
N PRO A 191 18.36 -11.83 10.68
CA PRO A 191 19.48 -10.92 10.40
C PRO A 191 19.06 -9.56 9.82
N VAL A 192 17.82 -9.45 9.28
CA VAL A 192 17.31 -8.20 8.69
C VAL A 192 16.55 -7.32 9.69
N ASP A 193 16.44 -7.75 10.94
CA ASP A 193 15.68 -7.01 11.95
C ASP A 193 16.26 -5.62 12.18
N PHE A 194 15.39 -4.62 12.17
CA PHE A 194 15.73 -3.30 12.68
C PHE A 194 15.93 -3.34 14.19
N LYS A 195 16.82 -2.50 14.69
CA LYS A 195 17.16 -2.43 16.13
C LYS A 195 16.65 -1.15 16.74
N LEU A 196 16.15 -1.23 17.96
CA LEU A 196 15.60 -0.09 18.69
C LEU A 196 16.61 1.06 18.85
N SER A 197 17.89 0.71 19.05
CA SER A 197 18.99 1.66 19.24
C SER A 197 19.26 2.55 18.01
N ASP A 198 18.84 2.14 16.84
CA ASP A 198 19.23 2.77 15.57
C ASP A 198 18.29 3.93 15.19
N TYR A 199 17.18 4.10 15.94
CA TYR A 199 16.11 5.03 15.60
C TYR A 199 15.73 5.94 16.77
N ASN A 200 15.52 7.21 16.47
CA ASN A 200 14.76 8.14 17.28
C ASN A 200 13.29 8.19 16.80
N LYS A 201 12.47 9.04 17.42
CA LYS A 201 11.05 9.21 17.06
C LYS A 201 10.86 9.46 15.56
N ASP A 202 11.57 10.47 15.03
CA ASP A 202 11.31 10.94 13.67
C ASP A 202 11.80 9.93 12.64
N SER A 203 13.00 9.40 12.81
CA SER A 203 13.56 8.39 11.91
C SER A 203 12.77 7.07 11.93
N PHE A 204 12.18 6.69 13.07
CA PHE A 204 11.33 5.52 13.16
C PHE A 204 9.99 5.73 12.45
N ILE A 205 9.38 6.91 12.57
CA ILE A 205 8.17 7.27 11.83
C ILE A 205 8.45 7.24 10.31
N GLU A 206 9.57 7.82 9.86
CA GLU A 206 9.99 7.75 8.46
C GLU A 206 10.15 6.30 7.98
N LEU A 207 10.73 5.43 8.81
CA LEU A 207 10.85 4.00 8.53
C LEU A 207 9.47 3.34 8.39
N CYS A 208 8.54 3.58 9.32
CA CYS A 208 7.18 3.03 9.25
C CYS A 208 6.47 3.46 7.96
N ILE A 209 6.59 4.73 7.56
CA ILE A 209 5.99 5.27 6.33
C ILE A 209 6.64 4.64 5.09
N LYS A 210 7.95 4.41 5.11
CA LYS A 210 8.69 3.76 4.03
C LYS A 210 8.26 2.30 3.88
N GLU A 211 8.26 1.52 4.97
CA GLU A 211 7.84 0.12 4.98
C GLU A 211 6.38 -0.04 4.53
N ARG A 212 5.49 0.85 5.02
CA ARG A 212 4.10 0.88 4.59
C ARG A 212 3.98 1.14 3.08
N GLY A 213 4.84 2.01 2.55
CA GLY A 213 4.87 2.30 1.10
C GLY A 213 5.26 1.10 0.25
N TYR A 214 6.20 0.29 0.71
CA TYR A 214 6.58 -0.95 0.02
C TYR A 214 5.52 -2.02 0.15
N GLU A 215 4.95 -2.17 1.34
CA GLU A 215 3.98 -3.20 1.65
C GLU A 215 2.64 -3.00 0.91
N THR A 216 2.15 -1.77 0.87
CA THR A 216 0.81 -1.47 0.37
C THR A 216 0.80 -0.91 -1.06
N VAL A 217 1.88 -1.10 -1.83
CA VAL A 217 1.92 -0.68 -3.22
C VAL A 217 0.76 -1.30 -4.01
N GLY A 218 0.03 -0.49 -4.79
CA GLY A 218 -1.14 -0.95 -5.53
C GLY A 218 -2.41 -1.17 -4.68
N GLU A 219 -2.43 -0.74 -3.40
CA GLU A 219 -3.60 -0.90 -2.52
C GLU A 219 -4.30 0.43 -2.19
N SER A 220 -4.06 1.46 -2.98
CA SER A 220 -4.71 2.78 -2.89
C SER A 220 -4.51 3.52 -1.55
N LYS A 221 -3.48 3.18 -0.76
CA LYS A 221 -3.26 3.71 0.60
C LYS A 221 -2.30 4.90 0.65
N ARG A 222 -1.33 4.96 -0.26
CA ARG A 222 -0.25 5.96 -0.20
C ARG A 222 -0.75 7.40 -0.16
N TRP A 223 -1.80 7.74 -0.89
CA TRP A 223 -2.33 9.10 -0.88
C TRP A 223 -2.88 9.49 0.50
N LEU A 224 -3.56 8.57 1.18
CA LEU A 224 -4.08 8.80 2.53
C LEU A 224 -2.95 8.97 3.54
N ASP A 225 -1.89 8.16 3.45
CA ASP A 225 -0.69 8.31 4.27
C ASP A 225 -0.05 9.70 4.08
N LEU A 226 0.10 10.15 2.84
CA LEU A 226 0.66 11.48 2.54
C LEU A 226 -0.24 12.60 3.07
N LYS A 227 -1.56 12.50 2.90
CA LYS A 227 -2.50 13.51 3.44
C LYS A 227 -2.41 13.64 4.96
N ARG A 228 -2.24 12.52 5.65
CA ARG A 228 -2.10 12.47 7.11
C ARG A 228 -0.82 13.17 7.61
N LEU A 229 0.25 13.19 6.83
CA LEU A 229 1.49 13.91 7.16
C LEU A 229 1.31 15.44 7.12
N GLY A 230 0.24 15.92 6.49
CA GLY A 230 0.01 17.35 6.25
C GLY A 230 0.66 17.85 4.96
N LYS A 231 0.21 19.05 4.54
CA LYS A 231 0.55 19.58 3.21
C LYS A 231 2.05 19.75 2.97
N ALA A 232 2.78 20.29 3.93
CA ALA A 232 4.21 20.59 3.78
C ALA A 232 5.05 19.31 3.61
N GLU A 233 4.87 18.33 4.49
CA GLU A 233 5.61 17.07 4.44
C GLU A 233 5.23 16.22 3.22
N ALA A 234 3.96 16.16 2.87
CA ALA A 234 3.52 15.47 1.67
C ALA A 234 4.08 16.11 0.39
N ALA A 235 4.09 17.45 0.29
CA ALA A 235 4.68 18.15 -0.84
C ALA A 235 6.20 17.86 -0.95
N LYS A 236 6.91 17.89 0.17
CA LYS A 236 8.32 17.53 0.24
C LYS A 236 8.55 16.10 -0.23
N TYR A 237 7.74 15.14 0.26
CA TYR A 237 7.81 13.74 -0.13
C TYR A 237 7.60 13.56 -1.64
N VAL A 238 6.55 14.17 -2.20
CA VAL A 238 6.23 14.07 -3.64
C VAL A 238 7.35 14.68 -4.48
N LYS A 239 7.88 15.85 -4.08
CA LYS A 239 9.01 16.48 -4.77
C LYS A 239 10.25 15.59 -4.77
N GLN A 240 10.61 15.03 -3.61
CA GLN A 240 11.78 14.17 -3.47
C GLN A 240 11.68 12.87 -4.26
N ASN A 241 10.50 12.26 -4.31
CA ASN A 241 10.32 10.92 -4.88
C ASN A 241 9.80 10.93 -6.33
N ARG A 242 9.19 12.02 -6.77
CA ARG A 242 8.59 12.13 -8.11
C ARG A 242 9.08 13.35 -8.91
N GLY A 243 9.85 14.24 -8.28
CA GLY A 243 10.25 15.49 -8.91
C GLY A 243 9.08 16.44 -9.23
N LEU A 244 7.90 16.23 -8.64
CA LEU A 244 6.69 16.99 -8.91
C LEU A 244 6.43 18.02 -7.82
N GLU A 245 6.01 19.21 -8.22
CA GLU A 245 5.55 20.23 -7.28
C GLU A 245 4.05 20.06 -6.99
N MET A 246 3.72 20.00 -5.70
CA MET A 246 2.34 20.02 -5.25
C MET A 246 1.89 21.45 -4.98
N VAL A 247 0.78 21.85 -5.59
CA VAL A 247 0.10 23.11 -5.34
C VAL A 247 -1.26 22.87 -4.67
N GLU A 248 -1.92 23.93 -4.19
CA GLU A 248 -3.14 23.85 -3.37
C GLU A 248 -4.22 22.95 -3.98
N LYS A 249 -4.47 23.08 -5.28
CA LYS A 249 -5.48 22.25 -5.97
C LYS A 249 -5.26 20.74 -5.85
N HIS A 250 -4.04 20.27 -5.65
CA HIS A 250 -3.75 18.84 -5.58
C HIS A 250 -4.24 18.16 -4.28
N TRP A 251 -4.72 18.94 -3.32
CA TRP A 251 -5.24 18.40 -2.06
C TRP A 251 -6.68 17.94 -2.12
N LEU A 252 -7.44 18.48 -3.04
CA LEU A 252 -8.83 18.13 -3.28
C LEU A 252 -8.98 17.66 -4.73
N TRP A 253 -9.91 16.73 -4.96
CA TRP A 253 -10.30 16.36 -6.31
C TRP A 253 -11.26 17.43 -6.86
N PRO A 254 -11.27 17.68 -8.18
CA PRO A 254 -12.31 18.53 -8.76
C PRO A 254 -13.68 17.88 -8.54
N LEU A 255 -14.67 18.73 -8.27
CA LEU A 255 -16.05 18.29 -8.26
C LEU A 255 -16.47 17.91 -9.69
N PRO A 256 -17.15 16.78 -9.90
CA PRO A 256 -17.65 16.40 -11.21
C PRO A 256 -18.52 17.52 -11.81
N VAL A 257 -18.37 17.76 -13.11
CA VAL A 257 -19.17 18.80 -13.80
C VAL A 257 -20.67 18.52 -13.69
N SER A 258 -21.06 17.25 -13.65
CA SER A 258 -22.45 16.86 -13.40
C SER A 258 -22.98 17.39 -12.06
N GLU A 259 -22.18 17.30 -10.99
CA GLU A 259 -22.59 17.82 -9.68
C GLU A 259 -22.77 19.35 -9.72
N LEU A 260 -21.84 20.05 -10.35
CA LEU A 260 -21.94 21.52 -10.49
C LEU A 260 -23.14 21.96 -11.31
N ASN A 261 -23.54 21.14 -12.29
CA ASN A 261 -24.67 21.49 -13.19
C ASN A 261 -26.04 21.14 -12.60
N PHE A 262 -26.12 20.10 -11.76
CA PHE A 262 -27.41 19.55 -11.31
C PHE A 262 -27.67 19.72 -9.82
N ASN A 263 -26.65 20.03 -9.02
CA ASN A 263 -26.82 20.22 -7.58
C ASN A 263 -26.81 21.71 -7.25
N GLU A 264 -27.98 22.29 -7.08
CA GLU A 264 -28.16 23.73 -6.78
C GLU A 264 -27.48 24.18 -5.47
N ALA A 265 -27.16 23.25 -4.59
CA ALA A 265 -26.44 23.55 -3.34
C ALA A 265 -24.93 23.71 -3.52
N ILE A 266 -24.39 23.36 -4.70
CA ILE A 266 -22.96 23.48 -5.00
C ILE A 266 -22.78 24.59 -6.04
N THR A 267 -22.29 25.75 -5.59
CA THR A 267 -22.09 26.93 -6.45
C THR A 267 -20.68 27.06 -7.01
N ASP A 268 -19.71 26.48 -6.33
CA ASP A 268 -18.29 26.71 -6.64
C ASP A 268 -17.51 25.40 -6.75
N GLN A 269 -16.51 25.40 -7.63
CA GLN A 269 -15.53 24.33 -7.75
C GLN A 269 -14.51 24.40 -6.61
N ASN A 270 -13.85 23.28 -6.32
CA ASN A 270 -12.70 23.27 -5.41
C ASN A 270 -11.59 24.21 -5.89
N PRO A 271 -10.85 24.86 -4.98
CA PRO A 271 -9.85 25.85 -5.34
C PRO A 271 -8.83 25.35 -6.36
N GLY A 272 -8.65 26.13 -7.42
CA GLY A 272 -7.64 25.87 -8.47
C GLY A 272 -8.11 25.03 -9.66
N TYR A 273 -9.40 24.70 -9.71
CA TYR A 273 -10.03 24.03 -10.84
C TYR A 273 -11.02 24.93 -11.57
#